data_a03f9a7eff14caa512ecfe261fdd3af8
#
_entry.id   a03f9a7eff14caa512ecfe261fdd3af8
#
_cell.length_a   1.000
_cell.length_b   1.000
_cell.length_c   1.000
_cell.angle_alpha   90.00
_cell.angle_beta   90.00
_cell.angle_gamma   90.00
#
_symmetry.space_group_name_H-M   'P 1'
#
loop_
_entity.id
_entity.type
_entity.pdbx_description
1 polymer ?
#
loop_
_entity_poly.entity_id
_entity_poly.type
_entity_poly.pdbx_seq_one_letter_code
_entity_poly.pdbx_strand_id
1 'polypeptide(L)'
;MDSIIRPADRRDTAALVALIASEGSSVVTGDISHDQIAPDGYVAQRMVALAHDGSLLGSSWVARAPWRPDGWFELQVVVDSAQRGQGIGTALVVDALQLLEQQGWRTLQCHVRDGDAVALRFAQQHGFSLSQRFFTMVLDVASFDANAFQAVVQTAEAAGFSFFTFADVANQPDAARKLYELNRRLAPDLPGNDDSFPTFEEYAHEIIGADWFRPEGQFIVADGERWVGLVGMGFDDAARTMSHEFSAVDRAYRGRRLGMALKVQSAMLAQRLNMERIVTGNDSTNTAIVALNHTLGYREQPGICKLLRER
;
A
#
# COMPACT_ATOMS: atom_id res chain seq x y z
N MET A 1 9.12 35.53 -9.43
CA MET A 1 10.35 35.65 -8.63
C MET A 1 11.41 34.82 -9.32
N ASP A 2 12.61 35.37 -9.54
CA ASP A 2 13.70 34.56 -10.07
C ASP A 2 14.23 33.67 -8.95
N SER A 3 13.89 32.38 -9.01
CA SER A 3 14.45 31.37 -8.13
C SER A 3 15.67 30.70 -8.78
N ILE A 4 16.67 30.38 -7.99
CA ILE A 4 17.85 29.65 -8.46
C ILE A 4 17.60 28.15 -8.20
N ILE A 5 17.60 27.35 -9.28
CA ILE A 5 17.51 25.89 -9.17
C ILE A 5 18.92 25.32 -9.34
N ARG A 6 19.33 24.45 -8.40
CA ARG A 6 20.63 23.76 -8.42
C ARG A 6 20.50 22.37 -7.78
N PRO A 7 21.45 21.47 -8.02
CA PRO A 7 21.56 20.23 -7.27
C PRO A 7 21.63 20.50 -5.74
N ALA A 8 20.92 19.68 -4.98
CA ALA A 8 20.97 19.72 -3.52
C ALA A 8 22.36 19.29 -3.03
N ASP A 9 22.83 19.88 -1.95
CA ASP A 9 24.05 19.49 -1.26
C ASP A 9 23.80 19.29 0.25
N ARG A 10 24.84 18.86 0.99
CA ARG A 10 24.71 18.57 2.42
C ARG A 10 24.22 19.75 3.28
N ARG A 11 24.44 20.97 2.85
CA ARG A 11 23.99 22.19 3.56
C ARG A 11 22.47 22.33 3.50
N ASP A 12 21.81 21.75 2.49
CA ASP A 12 20.38 21.84 2.31
C ASP A 12 19.59 20.81 3.15
N THR A 13 20.27 19.79 3.70
CA THR A 13 19.62 18.64 4.34
C THR A 13 18.61 19.03 5.41
N ALA A 14 18.99 19.93 6.33
CA ALA A 14 18.09 20.33 7.43
C ALA A 14 16.85 21.07 6.92
N ALA A 15 17.02 21.96 5.93
CA ALA A 15 15.90 22.69 5.31
C ALA A 15 14.99 21.76 4.49
N LEU A 16 15.56 20.78 3.79
CA LEU A 16 14.81 19.77 3.04
C LEU A 16 13.97 18.88 3.97
N VAL A 17 14.54 18.39 5.06
CA VAL A 17 13.81 17.62 6.08
C VAL A 17 12.64 18.43 6.61
N ALA A 18 12.86 19.69 6.98
CA ALA A 18 11.82 20.58 7.49
C ALA A 18 10.71 20.83 6.45
N LEU A 19 11.07 21.10 5.19
CA LEU A 19 10.12 21.32 4.09
C LEU A 19 9.27 20.07 3.83
N ILE A 20 9.89 18.90 3.70
CA ILE A 20 9.16 17.65 3.38
C ILE A 20 8.28 17.24 4.55
N ALA A 21 8.74 17.41 5.79
CA ALA A 21 7.96 17.11 6.99
C ALA A 21 6.75 18.06 7.13
N SER A 22 6.88 19.35 6.80
CA SER A 22 5.78 20.32 6.85
C SER A 22 4.63 19.96 5.90
N GLU A 23 4.92 19.24 4.83
CA GLU A 23 3.94 18.73 3.88
C GLU A 23 3.40 17.33 4.27
N GLY A 24 3.73 16.89 5.50
CA GLY A 24 3.21 15.68 6.13
C GLY A 24 3.76 14.36 5.55
N SER A 25 4.92 14.37 4.95
CA SER A 25 5.69 13.16 4.62
C SER A 25 6.68 12.87 5.75
N SER A 26 6.72 11.62 6.20
CA SER A 26 7.75 11.15 7.12
C SER A 26 9.05 10.92 6.32
N VAL A 27 9.94 11.89 6.35
CA VAL A 27 11.29 11.74 5.78
C VAL A 27 12.29 11.84 6.92
N VAL A 28 13.15 10.84 7.05
CA VAL A 28 14.28 10.88 7.96
C VAL A 28 15.52 11.45 7.26
N THR A 29 16.41 12.05 8.01
CA THR A 29 17.68 12.63 7.48
C THR A 29 18.46 11.61 6.65
N GLY A 30 18.39 10.32 7.02
CA GLY A 30 19.01 9.22 6.28
C GLY A 30 18.50 9.08 4.84
N ASP A 31 17.20 9.25 4.59
CA ASP A 31 16.62 9.12 3.25
C ASP A 31 17.17 10.18 2.29
N ILE A 32 17.38 11.40 2.77
CA ILE A 32 17.97 12.49 1.97
C ILE A 32 19.47 12.24 1.75
N SER A 33 20.15 11.65 2.71
CA SER A 33 21.58 11.29 2.57
C SER A 33 21.80 10.14 1.61
N HIS A 34 20.84 9.20 1.51
CA HIS A 34 20.88 8.10 0.54
C HIS A 34 20.80 8.57 -0.91
N ASP A 35 20.17 9.70 -1.19
CA ASP A 35 20.16 10.29 -2.54
C ASP A 35 21.57 10.65 -3.03
N GLN A 36 22.53 10.78 -2.11
CA GLN A 36 23.94 11.11 -2.40
C GLN A 36 24.85 9.86 -2.50
N ILE A 37 24.39 8.70 -1.99
CA ILE A 37 25.12 7.42 -2.00
C ILE A 37 24.13 6.36 -2.48
N ALA A 38 23.69 6.48 -3.74
CA ALA A 38 22.78 5.50 -4.32
C ALA A 38 23.50 4.14 -4.50
N PRO A 39 22.86 3.01 -4.14
CA PRO A 39 23.37 1.68 -4.47
C PRO A 39 23.61 1.52 -5.97
N ASP A 40 24.49 0.59 -6.36
CA ASP A 40 24.75 0.28 -7.77
C ASP A 40 23.44 0.08 -8.56
N GLY A 41 23.30 0.81 -9.67
CA GLY A 41 22.11 0.78 -10.52
C GLY A 41 20.95 1.66 -10.06
N TYR A 42 21.03 2.32 -8.92
CA TYR A 42 20.06 3.31 -8.46
C TYR A 42 20.38 4.68 -9.05
N VAL A 43 19.40 5.34 -9.63
CA VAL A 43 19.51 6.73 -10.10
C VAL A 43 18.69 7.60 -9.17
N ALA A 44 19.32 8.55 -8.51
CA ALA A 44 18.63 9.56 -7.73
C ALA A 44 19.27 10.93 -7.90
N GLN A 45 18.44 11.94 -8.10
CA GLN A 45 18.89 13.33 -8.16
C GLN A 45 17.86 14.23 -7.49
N ARG A 46 18.31 15.06 -6.58
CA ARG A 46 17.50 16.06 -5.89
C ARG A 46 17.97 17.47 -6.29
N MET A 47 16.99 18.30 -6.64
CA MET A 47 17.21 19.71 -6.92
C MET A 47 16.54 20.56 -5.85
N VAL A 48 17.10 21.72 -5.57
CA VAL A 48 16.53 22.73 -4.66
C VAL A 48 16.26 24.03 -5.43
N ALA A 49 15.12 24.64 -5.15
CA ALA A 49 14.80 25.99 -5.60
C ALA A 49 15.02 26.95 -4.42
N LEU A 50 15.87 27.93 -4.60
CA LEU A 50 16.26 28.89 -3.56
C LEU A 50 15.86 30.32 -3.94
N ALA A 51 15.49 31.12 -2.97
CA ALA A 51 15.39 32.57 -3.10
C ALA A 51 16.77 33.22 -3.18
N HIS A 52 16.83 34.51 -3.52
CA HIS A 52 18.10 35.26 -3.58
C HIS A 52 18.84 35.35 -2.23
N ASP A 53 18.13 35.26 -1.12
CA ASP A 53 18.69 35.24 0.24
C ASP A 53 19.18 33.85 0.66
N GLY A 54 19.01 32.84 -0.20
CA GLY A 54 19.40 31.47 0.05
C GLY A 54 18.34 30.63 0.78
N SER A 55 17.16 31.17 1.09
CA SER A 55 16.08 30.40 1.71
C SER A 55 15.51 29.35 0.75
N LEU A 56 15.18 28.16 1.25
CA LEU A 56 14.61 27.07 0.47
C LEU A 56 13.12 27.33 0.19
N LEU A 57 12.78 27.38 -1.10
CA LEU A 57 11.40 27.58 -1.60
C LEU A 57 10.71 26.29 -1.98
N GLY A 58 11.49 25.29 -2.43
CA GLY A 58 10.97 24.00 -2.89
C GLY A 58 12.08 23.06 -3.30
N SER A 59 11.71 21.82 -3.61
CA SER A 59 12.62 20.81 -4.15
C SER A 59 11.92 19.88 -5.13
N SER A 60 12.68 19.30 -6.06
CA SER A 60 12.30 18.11 -6.82
C SER A 60 13.24 16.96 -6.54
N TRP A 61 12.74 15.75 -6.64
CA TRP A 61 13.51 14.53 -6.55
C TRP A 61 13.08 13.60 -7.67
N VAL A 62 14.06 13.11 -8.41
CA VAL A 62 13.90 12.13 -9.48
C VAL A 62 14.67 10.89 -9.09
N ALA A 63 14.04 9.73 -9.19
CA ALA A 63 14.73 8.48 -8.90
C ALA A 63 14.26 7.33 -9.78
N ARG A 64 15.14 6.33 -9.92
CA ARG A 64 14.83 5.02 -10.48
C ARG A 64 15.54 3.95 -9.66
N ALA A 65 14.78 3.03 -9.09
CA ALA A 65 15.32 1.85 -8.44
C ALA A 65 15.72 0.78 -9.48
N PRO A 66 16.77 -0.05 -9.21
CA PRO A 66 17.29 -1.05 -10.15
C PRO A 66 16.26 -2.08 -10.62
N TRP A 67 15.29 -2.41 -9.76
CA TRP A 67 14.20 -3.37 -10.07
C TRP A 67 13.04 -2.77 -10.88
N ARG A 68 13.06 -1.45 -11.15
CA ARG A 68 12.06 -0.82 -12.00
C ARG A 68 12.38 -1.07 -13.48
N PRO A 69 11.36 -1.16 -14.35
CA PRO A 69 11.58 -1.26 -15.80
C PRO A 69 12.42 -0.10 -16.33
N ASP A 70 13.16 -0.35 -17.41
CA ASP A 70 13.95 0.67 -18.07
C ASP A 70 13.07 1.83 -18.55
N GLY A 71 13.52 3.06 -18.27
CA GLY A 71 12.80 4.29 -18.58
C GLY A 71 11.67 4.62 -17.58
N TRP A 72 11.49 3.86 -16.52
CA TRP A 72 10.52 4.15 -15.47
C TRP A 72 11.17 4.94 -14.33
N PHE A 73 10.67 6.16 -14.08
CA PHE A 73 11.19 7.03 -13.04
C PHE A 73 10.08 7.48 -12.08
N GLU A 74 10.47 7.90 -10.89
CA GLU A 74 9.63 8.55 -9.91
C GLU A 74 10.01 10.03 -9.79
N LEU A 75 8.99 10.91 -9.69
CA LEU A 75 9.15 12.34 -9.46
C LEU A 75 8.40 12.73 -8.18
N GLN A 76 9.10 13.42 -7.30
CA GLN A 76 8.51 14.17 -6.20
C GLN A 76 8.81 15.65 -6.39
N VAL A 77 7.81 16.51 -6.20
CA VAL A 77 7.96 17.98 -6.16
C VAL A 77 7.30 18.48 -4.90
N VAL A 78 8.04 19.25 -4.11
CA VAL A 78 7.55 19.87 -2.87
C VAL A 78 7.85 21.36 -2.93
N VAL A 79 6.84 22.20 -2.66
CA VAL A 79 6.99 23.66 -2.60
C VAL A 79 6.40 24.14 -1.27
N ASP A 80 7.17 24.96 -0.54
CA ASP A 80 6.70 25.61 0.68
C ASP A 80 5.32 26.22 0.48
N SER A 81 4.40 25.92 1.36
CA SER A 81 2.99 26.31 1.25
C SER A 81 2.82 27.83 1.09
N ALA A 82 3.67 28.64 1.74
CA ALA A 82 3.66 30.10 1.63
C ALA A 82 4.19 30.61 0.26
N GLN A 83 4.88 29.76 -0.49
CA GLN A 83 5.52 30.11 -1.78
C GLN A 83 4.80 29.50 -2.98
N ARG A 84 3.68 28.82 -2.77
CA ARG A 84 2.88 28.22 -3.86
C ARG A 84 2.23 29.31 -4.73
N GLY A 85 1.89 28.92 -5.97
CA GLY A 85 1.27 29.83 -6.94
C GLY A 85 2.23 30.81 -7.64
N GLN A 86 3.54 30.74 -7.33
CA GLN A 86 4.57 31.64 -7.88
C GLN A 86 5.39 31.00 -9.02
N GLY A 87 4.97 29.86 -9.56
CA GLY A 87 5.64 29.17 -10.66
C GLY A 87 6.82 28.25 -10.26
N ILE A 88 7.20 28.20 -8.96
CA ILE A 88 8.35 27.40 -8.48
C ILE A 88 8.17 25.92 -8.78
N GLY A 89 6.98 25.36 -8.49
CA GLY A 89 6.70 23.95 -8.80
C GLY A 89 6.83 23.64 -10.29
N THR A 90 6.33 24.53 -11.16
CA THR A 90 6.46 24.39 -12.62
C THR A 90 7.92 24.41 -13.04
N ALA A 91 8.73 25.34 -12.52
CA ALA A 91 10.15 25.41 -12.83
C ALA A 91 10.89 24.11 -12.40
N LEU A 92 10.58 23.56 -11.22
CA LEU A 92 11.13 22.29 -10.74
C LEU A 92 10.72 21.09 -11.61
N VAL A 93 9.46 21.04 -12.10
CA VAL A 93 9.01 19.98 -13.04
C VAL A 93 9.73 20.11 -14.38
N VAL A 94 9.89 21.32 -14.91
CA VAL A 94 10.59 21.56 -16.19
C VAL A 94 12.06 21.12 -16.09
N ASP A 95 12.74 21.49 -15.01
CA ASP A 95 14.11 21.08 -14.75
C ASP A 95 14.25 19.55 -14.63
N ALA A 96 13.35 18.89 -13.88
CA ALA A 96 13.32 17.45 -13.76
C ALA A 96 13.09 16.74 -15.10
N LEU A 97 12.22 17.27 -15.97
CA LEU A 97 11.98 16.72 -17.29
C LEU A 97 13.19 16.88 -18.21
N GLN A 98 13.91 18.01 -18.14
CA GLN A 98 15.15 18.21 -18.91
C GLN A 98 16.23 17.21 -18.50
N LEU A 99 16.36 16.94 -17.21
CA LEU A 99 17.24 15.89 -16.69
C LEU A 99 16.86 14.51 -17.24
N LEU A 100 15.58 14.17 -17.19
CA LEU A 100 15.04 12.88 -17.62
C LEU A 100 15.18 12.65 -19.13
N GLU A 101 15.18 13.70 -19.95
CA GLU A 101 15.44 13.58 -21.40
C GLU A 101 16.79 12.92 -21.70
N GLN A 102 17.81 13.20 -20.88
CA GLN A 102 19.13 12.61 -21.01
C GLN A 102 19.18 11.15 -20.53
N GLN A 103 18.20 10.74 -19.72
CA GLN A 103 18.09 9.40 -19.13
C GLN A 103 17.17 8.46 -19.93
N GLY A 104 16.58 8.95 -21.03
CA GLY A 104 15.70 8.13 -21.88
C GLY A 104 14.42 7.64 -21.17
N TRP A 105 13.80 8.52 -20.35
CA TRP A 105 12.57 8.17 -19.67
C TRP A 105 11.42 7.82 -20.62
N ARG A 106 10.50 6.97 -20.16
CA ARG A 106 9.28 6.56 -20.86
C ARG A 106 8.04 6.78 -20.00
N THR A 107 8.13 6.41 -18.73
CA THR A 107 7.06 6.55 -17.75
C THR A 107 7.59 7.30 -16.54
N LEU A 108 6.88 8.33 -16.14
CA LEU A 108 7.15 9.11 -14.94
C LEU A 108 5.98 8.96 -13.98
N GLN A 109 6.27 8.51 -12.75
CA GLN A 109 5.30 8.28 -11.71
C GLN A 109 5.41 9.37 -10.64
N CYS A 110 4.29 9.83 -10.10
CA CYS A 110 4.26 10.61 -8.86
C CYS A 110 3.14 10.16 -7.94
N HIS A 111 3.26 10.53 -6.67
CA HIS A 111 2.25 10.25 -5.65
C HIS A 111 1.70 11.54 -5.07
N VAL A 112 0.38 11.61 -4.95
CA VAL A 112 -0.34 12.78 -4.42
C VAL A 112 -1.42 12.29 -3.45
N ARG A 113 -1.60 12.97 -2.31
CA ARG A 113 -2.71 12.67 -1.42
C ARG A 113 -4.04 12.93 -2.13
N ASP A 114 -4.99 12.03 -1.99
CA ASP A 114 -6.29 12.12 -2.67
C ASP A 114 -7.14 13.32 -2.23
N GLY A 115 -6.93 13.81 -1.00
CA GLY A 115 -7.56 15.04 -0.49
C GLY A 115 -6.89 16.35 -0.95
N ASP A 116 -5.71 16.30 -1.59
CA ASP A 116 -5.01 17.51 -2.07
C ASP A 116 -5.41 17.85 -3.51
N ALA A 117 -6.56 18.52 -3.65
CA ALA A 117 -7.09 18.92 -4.94
C ALA A 117 -6.15 19.90 -5.69
N VAL A 118 -5.31 20.67 -4.98
CA VAL A 118 -4.36 21.59 -5.60
C VAL A 118 -3.20 20.83 -6.23
N ALA A 119 -2.60 19.89 -5.50
CA ALA A 119 -1.52 19.05 -6.01
C ALA A 119 -1.99 18.12 -7.13
N LEU A 120 -3.21 17.54 -7.03
CA LEU A 120 -3.80 16.74 -8.12
C LEU A 120 -3.97 17.54 -9.41
N ARG A 121 -4.51 18.76 -9.30
CA ARG A 121 -4.66 19.66 -10.47
C ARG A 121 -3.31 20.07 -11.04
N PHE A 122 -2.34 20.36 -10.19
CA PHE A 122 -0.98 20.69 -10.62
C PHE A 122 -0.35 19.52 -11.39
N ALA A 123 -0.43 18.30 -10.89
CA ALA A 123 0.06 17.11 -11.59
C ALA A 123 -0.64 16.93 -12.97
N GLN A 124 -1.97 17.08 -13.01
CA GLN A 124 -2.75 16.99 -14.26
C GLN A 124 -2.32 18.05 -15.28
N GLN A 125 -2.07 19.30 -14.86
CA GLN A 125 -1.57 20.37 -15.73
C GLN A 125 -0.18 20.06 -16.32
N HIS A 126 0.61 19.20 -15.65
CA HIS A 126 1.90 18.74 -16.12
C HIS A 126 1.84 17.37 -16.82
N GLY A 127 0.65 16.95 -17.29
CA GLY A 127 0.47 15.76 -18.11
C GLY A 127 0.39 14.43 -17.36
N PHE A 128 0.26 14.46 -16.03
CA PHE A 128 0.02 13.25 -15.26
C PHE A 128 -1.47 12.88 -15.25
N SER A 129 -1.76 11.60 -15.37
CA SER A 129 -3.10 11.03 -15.25
C SER A 129 -3.18 10.04 -14.09
N LEU A 130 -4.35 9.97 -13.44
CA LEU A 130 -4.58 9.01 -12.36
C LEU A 130 -4.51 7.58 -12.90
N SER A 131 -3.65 6.77 -12.31
CA SER A 131 -3.51 5.33 -12.59
C SER A 131 -4.19 4.49 -11.54
N GLN A 132 -3.88 4.73 -10.26
CA GLN A 132 -4.36 3.95 -9.12
C GLN A 132 -4.53 4.86 -7.92
N ARG A 133 -5.41 4.46 -6.98
CA ARG A 133 -5.52 5.06 -5.66
C ARG A 133 -5.33 3.96 -4.63
N PHE A 134 -4.40 4.16 -3.72
CA PHE A 134 -4.17 3.30 -2.56
C PHE A 134 -4.77 3.97 -1.34
N PHE A 135 -5.57 3.26 -0.57
CA PHE A 135 -6.25 3.79 0.60
C PHE A 135 -6.54 2.70 1.62
N THR A 136 -6.68 3.12 2.86
CA THR A 136 -7.09 2.22 3.94
C THR A 136 -8.61 2.27 4.08
N MET A 137 -9.22 1.14 4.40
CA MET A 137 -10.61 1.09 4.88
C MET A 137 -10.61 0.57 6.32
N VAL A 138 -11.50 1.13 7.13
CA VAL A 138 -11.61 0.82 8.57
C VAL A 138 -13.02 0.38 8.89
N LEU A 139 -13.13 -0.76 9.56
CA LEU A 139 -14.36 -1.23 10.20
C LEU A 139 -14.30 -0.87 11.70
N ASP A 140 -15.29 -0.17 12.19
CA ASP A 140 -15.57 -0.02 13.61
C ASP A 140 -16.22 -1.32 14.13
N VAL A 141 -15.49 -2.07 14.94
CA VAL A 141 -15.91 -3.40 15.42
C VAL A 141 -17.16 -3.32 16.28
N ALA A 142 -17.34 -2.24 17.05
CA ALA A 142 -18.52 -2.07 17.89
C ALA A 142 -19.81 -1.86 17.05
N SER A 143 -19.68 -1.31 15.84
CA SER A 143 -20.80 -1.06 14.93
C SER A 143 -21.12 -2.26 14.02
N PHE A 144 -20.31 -3.32 14.01
CA PHE A 144 -20.49 -4.48 13.15
C PHE A 144 -21.60 -5.39 13.65
N ASP A 145 -22.67 -5.53 12.87
CA ASP A 145 -23.75 -6.48 13.15
C ASP A 145 -23.49 -7.84 12.50
N ALA A 146 -22.90 -8.78 13.26
CA ALA A 146 -22.62 -10.12 12.78
C ALA A 146 -23.90 -10.88 12.35
N ASN A 147 -25.06 -10.59 12.97
CA ASN A 147 -26.31 -11.29 12.66
C ASN A 147 -26.80 -10.97 11.25
N ALA A 148 -26.56 -9.75 10.76
CA ALA A 148 -26.92 -9.35 9.40
C ALA A 148 -26.21 -10.19 8.33
N PHE A 149 -25.08 -10.82 8.65
CA PHE A 149 -24.26 -11.61 7.73
C PHE A 149 -24.24 -13.11 8.03
N GLN A 150 -24.96 -13.57 9.08
CA GLN A 150 -24.97 -14.99 9.45
C GLN A 150 -25.42 -15.89 8.29
N ALA A 151 -26.39 -15.47 7.52
CA ALA A 151 -26.89 -16.22 6.36
C ALA A 151 -25.80 -16.45 5.29
N VAL A 152 -24.79 -15.59 5.19
CA VAL A 152 -23.68 -15.77 4.22
C VAL A 152 -22.85 -16.98 4.59
N VAL A 153 -22.50 -17.12 5.87
CA VAL A 153 -21.71 -18.26 6.37
C VAL A 153 -22.54 -19.54 6.27
N GLN A 154 -23.79 -19.53 6.75
CA GLN A 154 -24.69 -20.69 6.71
C GLN A 154 -24.95 -21.19 5.28
N THR A 155 -25.12 -20.28 4.31
CA THR A 155 -25.30 -20.67 2.90
C THR A 155 -24.05 -21.37 2.35
N ALA A 156 -22.86 -20.90 2.68
CA ALA A 156 -21.63 -21.55 2.25
C ALA A 156 -21.45 -22.93 2.92
N GLU A 157 -21.76 -23.05 4.22
CA GLU A 157 -21.71 -24.32 4.93
C GLU A 157 -22.73 -25.34 4.36
N ALA A 158 -23.96 -24.90 4.08
CA ALA A 158 -24.98 -25.72 3.42
C ALA A 158 -24.58 -26.17 2.00
N ALA A 159 -23.70 -25.42 1.34
CA ALA A 159 -23.11 -25.78 0.05
C ALA A 159 -21.90 -26.73 0.17
N GLY A 160 -21.56 -27.18 1.39
CA GLY A 160 -20.50 -28.16 1.65
C GLY A 160 -19.11 -27.55 2.00
N PHE A 161 -19.03 -26.21 2.13
CA PHE A 161 -17.80 -25.58 2.57
C PHE A 161 -17.63 -25.64 4.09
N SER A 162 -16.41 -25.86 4.54
CA SER A 162 -16.05 -25.80 5.95
C SER A 162 -15.15 -24.59 6.23
N PHE A 163 -15.37 -23.99 7.40
CA PHE A 163 -14.60 -22.83 7.87
C PHE A 163 -13.91 -23.18 9.17
N PHE A 164 -12.64 -22.84 9.29
CA PHE A 164 -11.84 -23.05 10.49
C PHE A 164 -10.67 -22.07 10.50
N THR A 165 -9.98 -21.99 11.64
CA THR A 165 -8.74 -21.23 11.76
C THR A 165 -7.54 -22.16 11.65
N PHE A 166 -6.36 -21.60 11.39
CA PHE A 166 -5.13 -22.38 11.41
C PHE A 166 -4.87 -22.99 12.80
N ALA A 167 -5.35 -22.35 13.89
CA ALA A 167 -5.25 -22.88 15.23
C ALA A 167 -5.95 -24.24 15.38
N ASP A 168 -7.06 -24.46 14.67
CA ASP A 168 -7.83 -25.71 14.75
C ASP A 168 -7.08 -26.91 14.15
N VAL A 169 -6.09 -26.64 13.29
CA VAL A 169 -5.35 -27.67 12.53
C VAL A 169 -3.84 -27.61 12.72
N ALA A 170 -3.31 -26.65 13.48
CA ALA A 170 -1.88 -26.40 13.64
C ALA A 170 -1.07 -27.62 14.11
N ASN A 171 -1.70 -28.54 14.86
CA ASN A 171 -1.08 -29.78 15.34
C ASN A 171 -1.01 -30.89 14.28
N GLN A 172 -1.62 -30.71 13.11
CA GLN A 172 -1.54 -31.69 12.02
C GLN A 172 -0.17 -31.59 11.34
N PRO A 173 0.49 -32.70 11.01
CA PRO A 173 1.87 -32.70 10.49
C PRO A 173 2.07 -31.89 9.21
N ASP A 174 1.03 -31.78 8.38
CA ASP A 174 1.05 -31.13 7.07
C ASP A 174 0.39 -29.74 7.07
N ALA A 175 -0.12 -29.24 8.20
CA ALA A 175 -0.89 -28.00 8.27
C ALA A 175 -0.08 -26.79 7.75
N ALA A 176 1.16 -26.64 8.21
CA ALA A 176 2.03 -25.53 7.77
C ALA A 176 2.31 -25.61 6.25
N ARG A 177 2.52 -26.82 5.71
CA ARG A 177 2.71 -27.03 4.28
C ARG A 177 1.44 -26.71 3.49
N LYS A 178 0.27 -27.11 3.96
CA LYS A 178 -1.02 -26.75 3.35
C LYS A 178 -1.28 -25.26 3.36
N LEU A 179 -0.95 -24.55 4.43
CA LEU A 179 -1.08 -23.09 4.51
C LEU A 179 -0.15 -22.39 3.51
N TYR A 180 1.09 -22.82 3.42
CA TYR A 180 2.05 -22.34 2.43
C TYR A 180 1.55 -22.54 1.00
N GLU A 181 1.11 -23.76 0.65
CA GLU A 181 0.62 -24.09 -0.70
C GLU A 181 -0.65 -23.30 -1.06
N LEU A 182 -1.54 -23.08 -0.09
CA LEU A 182 -2.70 -22.23 -0.26
C LEU A 182 -2.27 -20.80 -0.58
N ASN A 183 -1.41 -20.22 0.25
CA ASN A 183 -0.96 -18.84 0.11
C ASN A 183 -0.21 -18.64 -1.21
N ARG A 184 0.73 -19.55 -1.54
CA ARG A 184 1.47 -19.54 -2.81
C ARG A 184 0.55 -19.57 -4.03
N ARG A 185 -0.53 -20.36 -3.98
CA ARG A 185 -1.51 -20.48 -5.07
C ARG A 185 -2.36 -19.22 -5.21
N LEU A 186 -2.63 -18.51 -4.11
CA LEU A 186 -3.48 -17.32 -4.10
C LEU A 186 -2.71 -16.02 -4.34
N ALA A 187 -1.41 -15.99 -4.03
CA ALA A 187 -0.57 -14.79 -4.11
C ALA A 187 -0.53 -14.12 -5.49
N PRO A 188 -0.48 -14.83 -6.63
CA PRO A 188 -0.48 -14.21 -7.96
C PRO A 188 -1.73 -13.37 -8.27
N ASP A 189 -2.79 -13.52 -7.49
CA ASP A 189 -4.03 -12.77 -7.65
C ASP A 189 -4.05 -11.46 -6.85
N LEU A 190 -3.02 -11.19 -6.06
CA LEU A 190 -2.91 -9.96 -5.29
C LEU A 190 -2.38 -8.81 -6.15
N PRO A 191 -2.93 -7.60 -6.02
CA PRO A 191 -2.40 -6.43 -6.69
C PRO A 191 -0.93 -6.17 -6.32
N GLY A 192 -0.09 -5.95 -7.33
CA GLY A 192 1.33 -5.61 -7.13
C GLY A 192 2.26 -6.79 -6.84
N ASN A 193 1.77 -8.02 -6.92
CA ASN A 193 2.63 -9.21 -6.85
C ASN A 193 3.52 -9.29 -8.11
N ASP A 194 4.79 -9.59 -7.92
CA ASP A 194 5.82 -9.71 -8.98
C ASP A 194 6.08 -11.17 -9.40
N ASP A 195 5.14 -12.08 -9.10
CA ASP A 195 5.23 -13.54 -9.30
C ASP A 195 6.31 -14.23 -8.46
N SER A 196 7.03 -13.51 -7.60
CA SER A 196 7.93 -14.13 -6.62
C SER A 196 7.15 -14.62 -5.40
N PHE A 197 7.51 -15.78 -4.89
CA PHE A 197 6.97 -16.31 -3.64
C PHE A 197 8.09 -17.04 -2.89
N PRO A 198 8.22 -16.85 -1.55
CA PRO A 198 9.30 -17.45 -0.78
C PRO A 198 9.28 -18.99 -0.84
N THR A 199 10.41 -19.60 -0.55
CA THR A 199 10.48 -21.05 -0.29
C THR A 199 9.65 -21.40 0.95
N PHE A 200 9.37 -22.69 1.15
CA PHE A 200 8.62 -23.09 2.35
C PHE A 200 9.38 -22.79 3.64
N GLU A 201 10.69 -22.94 3.61
CA GLU A 201 11.57 -22.69 4.76
C GLU A 201 11.56 -21.18 5.14
N GLU A 202 11.66 -20.30 4.15
CA GLU A 202 11.55 -18.84 4.34
C GLU A 202 10.15 -18.47 4.83
N TYR A 203 9.09 -19.01 4.21
CA TYR A 203 7.71 -18.77 4.62
C TYR A 203 7.44 -19.22 6.06
N ALA A 204 7.95 -20.41 6.43
CA ALA A 204 7.78 -20.93 7.78
C ALA A 204 8.52 -20.07 8.81
N HIS A 205 9.68 -19.52 8.46
CA HIS A 205 10.48 -18.66 9.34
C HIS A 205 9.89 -17.23 9.41
N GLU A 206 9.65 -16.62 8.26
CA GLU A 206 9.33 -15.18 8.16
C GLU A 206 7.83 -14.87 8.35
N ILE A 207 6.95 -15.82 8.06
CA ILE A 207 5.49 -15.64 8.16
C ILE A 207 4.94 -16.39 9.35
N ILE A 208 5.08 -17.73 9.39
CA ILE A 208 4.49 -18.53 10.49
C ILE A 208 5.23 -18.29 11.81
N GLY A 209 6.55 -18.07 11.77
CA GLY A 209 7.38 -17.76 12.93
C GLY A 209 7.40 -16.28 13.35
N ALA A 210 6.71 -15.40 12.63
CA ALA A 210 6.71 -13.97 12.94
C ALA A 210 5.85 -13.65 14.17
N ASP A 211 6.27 -12.64 14.94
CA ASP A 211 5.56 -12.21 16.18
C ASP A 211 4.11 -11.75 15.93
N TRP A 212 3.83 -11.23 14.72
CA TRP A 212 2.48 -10.82 14.34
C TRP A 212 1.56 -11.98 13.97
N PHE A 213 2.12 -13.15 13.62
CA PHE A 213 1.35 -14.30 13.18
C PHE A 213 0.65 -14.96 14.38
N ARG A 214 -0.67 -14.98 14.34
CA ARG A 214 -1.49 -15.72 15.31
C ARG A 214 -2.32 -16.76 14.58
N PRO A 215 -2.21 -18.05 14.96
CA PRO A 215 -2.94 -19.15 14.31
C PRO A 215 -4.46 -18.93 14.28
N GLU A 216 -5.04 -18.36 15.33
CA GLU A 216 -6.47 -18.05 15.43
C GLU A 216 -6.92 -16.92 14.52
N GLY A 217 -5.98 -16.11 14.01
CA GLY A 217 -6.23 -15.04 13.05
C GLY A 217 -6.12 -15.48 11.58
N GLN A 218 -5.79 -16.74 11.34
CA GLN A 218 -5.67 -17.26 9.96
C GLN A 218 -6.93 -18.06 9.61
N PHE A 219 -7.91 -17.40 8.99
CA PHE A 219 -9.20 -17.98 8.63
C PHE A 219 -9.14 -18.69 7.29
N ILE A 220 -9.54 -19.94 7.26
CA ILE A 220 -9.46 -20.82 6.09
C ILE A 220 -10.86 -21.28 5.73
N VAL A 221 -11.15 -21.34 4.43
CA VAL A 221 -12.31 -22.05 3.89
C VAL A 221 -11.84 -23.22 3.03
N ALA A 222 -12.49 -24.37 3.19
CA ALA A 222 -12.17 -25.58 2.46
C ALA A 222 -13.39 -26.20 1.77
N ASP A 223 -13.14 -26.88 0.65
CA ASP A 223 -14.07 -27.79 -0.06
C ASP A 223 -13.55 -29.20 0.14
N GLY A 224 -14.13 -29.93 1.10
CA GLY A 224 -13.57 -31.18 1.61
C GLY A 224 -12.17 -30.98 2.19
N GLU A 225 -11.19 -31.71 1.68
CA GLU A 225 -9.78 -31.59 2.12
C GLU A 225 -9.01 -30.44 1.45
N ARG A 226 -9.57 -29.82 0.41
CA ARG A 226 -8.91 -28.77 -0.35
C ARG A 226 -9.18 -27.39 0.27
N TRP A 227 -8.14 -26.73 0.73
CA TRP A 227 -8.22 -25.34 1.16
C TRP A 227 -8.32 -24.41 -0.06
N VAL A 228 -9.33 -23.54 -0.07
CA VAL A 228 -9.70 -22.77 -1.26
C VAL A 228 -9.76 -21.25 -1.03
N GLY A 229 -9.61 -20.80 0.22
CA GLY A 229 -9.54 -19.37 0.53
C GLY A 229 -8.90 -19.14 1.89
N LEU A 230 -8.32 -17.95 2.03
CA LEU A 230 -7.59 -17.52 3.22
C LEU A 230 -7.88 -16.04 3.50
N VAL A 231 -8.12 -15.71 4.76
CA VAL A 231 -8.00 -14.37 5.34
C VAL A 231 -7.01 -14.45 6.49
N GLY A 232 -5.86 -13.79 6.34
CA GLY A 232 -4.83 -13.66 7.37
C GLY A 232 -4.94 -12.31 8.07
N MET A 233 -4.93 -12.34 9.40
CA MET A 233 -5.05 -11.16 10.26
C MET A 233 -3.75 -10.89 11.00
N GLY A 234 -3.29 -9.64 10.99
CA GLY A 234 -2.32 -9.10 11.94
C GLY A 234 -3.01 -8.51 13.17
N PHE A 235 -2.27 -8.40 14.27
CA PHE A 235 -2.80 -7.92 15.56
C PHE A 235 -1.88 -6.86 16.15
N ASP A 236 -2.45 -5.74 16.56
CA ASP A 236 -1.86 -4.73 17.41
C ASP A 236 -2.72 -4.59 18.67
N ASP A 237 -2.35 -5.31 19.71
CA ASP A 237 -3.09 -5.32 20.97
C ASP A 237 -3.05 -3.97 21.69
N ALA A 238 -1.93 -3.24 21.56
CA ALA A 238 -1.78 -1.93 22.19
C ALA A 238 -2.72 -0.89 21.56
N ALA A 239 -2.86 -0.93 20.23
CA ALA A 239 -3.80 -0.09 19.50
C ALA A 239 -5.21 -0.68 19.40
N ARG A 240 -5.44 -1.88 19.95
CA ARG A 240 -6.70 -2.65 19.84
C ARG A 240 -7.19 -2.73 18.38
N THR A 241 -6.27 -2.99 17.47
CA THR A 241 -6.51 -3.00 16.04
C THR A 241 -6.12 -4.35 15.44
N MET A 242 -6.97 -4.89 14.56
CA MET A 242 -6.61 -5.98 13.67
C MET A 242 -6.41 -5.45 12.25
N SER A 243 -5.54 -6.09 11.47
CA SER A 243 -5.30 -5.74 10.07
C SER A 243 -5.49 -6.95 9.16
N HIS A 244 -6.09 -6.75 7.99
CA HIS A 244 -6.06 -7.77 6.95
C HIS A 244 -4.71 -7.72 6.25
N GLU A 245 -3.85 -8.71 6.52
CA GLU A 245 -2.56 -8.87 5.86
C GLU A 245 -2.71 -9.60 4.52
N PHE A 246 -3.69 -10.50 4.45
CA PHE A 246 -3.99 -11.28 3.28
C PHE A 246 -5.49 -11.57 3.17
N SER A 247 -6.06 -11.51 1.96
CA SER A 247 -7.45 -11.90 1.71
C SER A 247 -7.62 -12.36 0.28
N ALA A 248 -7.77 -13.67 0.05
CA ALA A 248 -7.98 -14.20 -1.28
C ALA A 248 -8.81 -15.51 -1.27
N VAL A 249 -9.47 -15.76 -2.39
CA VAL A 249 -10.20 -17.01 -2.69
C VAL A 249 -9.77 -17.49 -4.06
N ASP A 250 -9.48 -18.80 -4.18
CA ASP A 250 -9.11 -19.47 -5.42
C ASP A 250 -10.11 -19.12 -6.54
N ARG A 251 -9.59 -18.80 -7.73
CA ARG A 251 -10.39 -18.32 -8.89
C ARG A 251 -11.60 -19.22 -9.20
N ALA A 252 -11.42 -20.55 -9.09
CA ALA A 252 -12.47 -21.52 -9.35
C ALA A 252 -13.63 -21.47 -8.35
N TYR A 253 -13.42 -20.82 -7.20
CA TYR A 253 -14.38 -20.72 -6.10
C TYR A 253 -14.93 -19.30 -5.88
N ARG A 254 -14.55 -18.34 -6.73
CA ARG A 254 -15.07 -16.97 -6.66
C ARG A 254 -16.55 -16.91 -7.04
N GLY A 255 -17.21 -15.82 -6.66
CA GLY A 255 -18.65 -15.63 -6.88
C GLY A 255 -19.54 -16.35 -5.88
N ARG A 256 -19.00 -17.18 -4.97
CA ARG A 256 -19.73 -17.95 -3.95
C ARG A 256 -19.77 -17.26 -2.57
N ARG A 257 -19.41 -15.99 -2.49
CA ARG A 257 -19.33 -15.17 -1.25
C ARG A 257 -18.40 -15.71 -0.16
N LEU A 258 -17.48 -16.63 -0.47
CA LEU A 258 -16.56 -17.22 0.50
C LEU A 258 -15.63 -16.18 1.16
N GLY A 259 -15.12 -15.21 0.39
CA GLY A 259 -14.32 -14.12 0.93
C GLY A 259 -15.10 -13.24 1.92
N MET A 260 -16.40 -13.04 1.68
CA MET A 260 -17.29 -12.34 2.62
C MET A 260 -17.45 -13.16 3.91
N ALA A 261 -17.72 -14.46 3.80
CA ALA A 261 -17.87 -15.34 4.95
C ALA A 261 -16.61 -15.34 5.84
N LEU A 262 -15.42 -15.43 5.24
CA LEU A 262 -14.15 -15.35 5.96
C LEU A 262 -13.98 -14.01 6.70
N LYS A 263 -14.29 -12.89 6.04
CA LYS A 263 -14.22 -11.55 6.67
C LYS A 263 -15.25 -11.35 7.78
N VAL A 264 -16.44 -11.94 7.65
CA VAL A 264 -17.44 -11.95 8.73
C VAL A 264 -16.88 -12.67 9.96
N GLN A 265 -16.25 -13.83 9.78
CA GLN A 265 -15.64 -14.58 10.90
C GLN A 265 -14.49 -13.82 11.54
N SER A 266 -13.65 -13.12 10.75
CA SER A 266 -12.58 -12.28 11.30
C SER A 266 -13.14 -11.11 12.12
N ALA A 267 -14.24 -10.49 11.68
CA ALA A 267 -14.91 -9.43 12.45
C ALA A 267 -15.54 -9.96 13.75
N MET A 268 -16.10 -11.16 13.73
CA MET A 268 -16.60 -11.83 14.96
C MET A 268 -15.45 -12.15 15.93
N LEU A 269 -14.26 -12.53 15.44
CA LEU A 269 -13.08 -12.70 16.30
C LEU A 269 -12.69 -11.36 16.92
N ALA A 270 -12.64 -10.29 16.14
CA ALA A 270 -12.31 -8.96 16.64
C ALA A 270 -13.27 -8.53 17.77
N GLN A 271 -14.56 -8.80 17.64
CA GLN A 271 -15.54 -8.56 18.72
C GLN A 271 -15.24 -9.38 19.98
N ARG A 272 -14.95 -10.69 19.83
CA ARG A 272 -14.60 -11.56 20.99
C ARG A 272 -13.34 -11.11 21.71
N LEU A 273 -12.36 -10.56 20.96
CA LEU A 273 -11.09 -10.05 21.50
C LEU A 273 -11.20 -8.60 21.99
N ASN A 274 -12.39 -7.98 21.93
CA ASN A 274 -12.62 -6.58 22.27
C ASN A 274 -11.70 -5.60 21.49
N MET A 275 -11.40 -5.92 20.24
CA MET A 275 -10.71 -4.98 19.34
C MET A 275 -11.64 -3.81 19.01
N GLU A 276 -11.05 -2.64 18.74
CA GLU A 276 -11.83 -1.44 18.38
C GLU A 276 -12.07 -1.34 16.88
N ARG A 277 -11.08 -1.75 16.09
CA ARG A 277 -11.15 -1.60 14.64
C ARG A 277 -10.47 -2.72 13.88
N ILE A 278 -10.91 -2.91 12.64
CA ILE A 278 -10.20 -3.71 11.65
C ILE A 278 -9.82 -2.78 10.50
N VAL A 279 -8.55 -2.82 10.09
CA VAL A 279 -8.02 -2.04 8.99
C VAL A 279 -7.67 -2.94 7.80
N THR A 280 -7.77 -2.40 6.59
CA THR A 280 -7.37 -3.11 5.36
C THR A 280 -6.86 -2.12 4.32
N GLY A 281 -5.70 -2.41 3.74
CA GLY A 281 -5.18 -1.69 2.58
C GLY A 281 -5.96 -2.07 1.32
N ASN A 282 -6.20 -1.10 0.45
CA ASN A 282 -6.96 -1.32 -0.78
C ASN A 282 -6.31 -0.59 -1.96
N ASP A 283 -6.44 -1.20 -3.12
CA ASP A 283 -6.17 -0.62 -4.42
C ASP A 283 -7.51 -0.37 -5.13
N SER A 284 -7.72 0.83 -5.65
CA SER A 284 -8.95 1.21 -6.36
C SER A 284 -9.27 0.36 -7.59
N THR A 285 -8.28 -0.33 -8.15
CA THR A 285 -8.47 -1.24 -9.28
C THR A 285 -9.09 -2.57 -8.84
N ASN A 286 -8.97 -2.94 -7.55
CA ASN A 286 -9.61 -4.14 -7.00
C ASN A 286 -11.04 -3.85 -6.53
N THR A 287 -11.91 -3.52 -7.49
CA THR A 287 -13.30 -3.11 -7.23
C THR A 287 -14.11 -4.15 -6.48
N ALA A 288 -13.80 -5.45 -6.65
CA ALA A 288 -14.52 -6.54 -5.98
C ALA A 288 -14.30 -6.53 -4.45
N ILE A 289 -13.04 -6.38 -4.00
CA ILE A 289 -12.74 -6.34 -2.56
C ILE A 289 -13.22 -5.04 -1.93
N VAL A 290 -13.12 -3.92 -2.66
CA VAL A 290 -13.63 -2.62 -2.19
C VAL A 290 -15.15 -2.68 -1.97
N ALA A 291 -15.92 -3.20 -2.94
CA ALA A 291 -17.35 -3.39 -2.81
C ALA A 291 -17.74 -4.34 -1.66
N LEU A 292 -16.95 -5.42 -1.47
CA LEU A 292 -17.14 -6.34 -0.36
C LEU A 292 -16.92 -5.63 0.99
N ASN A 293 -15.85 -4.86 1.10
CA ASN A 293 -15.55 -4.11 2.32
C ASN A 293 -16.65 -3.08 2.64
N HIS A 294 -17.13 -2.34 1.65
CA HIS A 294 -18.28 -1.42 1.84
C HIS A 294 -19.53 -2.17 2.33
N THR A 295 -19.82 -3.33 1.75
CA THR A 295 -20.97 -4.15 2.18
C THR A 295 -20.86 -4.56 3.65
N LEU A 296 -19.64 -4.84 4.14
CA LEU A 296 -19.38 -5.18 5.54
C LEU A 296 -19.35 -3.96 6.48
N GLY A 297 -19.51 -2.73 5.95
CA GLY A 297 -19.53 -1.50 6.75
C GLY A 297 -18.17 -0.82 6.93
N TYR A 298 -17.12 -1.27 6.22
CA TYR A 298 -15.84 -0.55 6.21
C TYR A 298 -16.00 0.82 5.57
N ARG A 299 -15.31 1.80 6.13
CA ARG A 299 -15.29 3.19 5.65
C ARG A 299 -13.92 3.56 5.15
N GLU A 300 -13.87 4.23 4.00
CA GLU A 300 -12.61 4.70 3.43
C GLU A 300 -11.98 5.79 4.28
N GLN A 301 -10.65 5.75 4.33
CA GLN A 301 -9.81 6.80 4.88
C GLN A 301 -9.09 7.52 3.73
N PRO A 302 -8.58 8.74 3.98
CA PRO A 302 -7.73 9.41 3.00
C PRO A 302 -6.61 8.51 2.50
N GLY A 303 -6.33 8.59 1.21
CA GLY A 303 -5.38 7.72 0.54
C GLY A 303 -4.36 8.49 -0.31
N ILE A 304 -3.66 7.76 -1.16
CA ILE A 304 -2.64 8.28 -2.06
C ILE A 304 -2.99 7.89 -3.50
N CYS A 305 -3.06 8.88 -4.36
CA CYS A 305 -3.19 8.72 -5.80
C CYS A 305 -1.80 8.50 -6.41
N LYS A 306 -1.64 7.42 -7.14
CA LYS A 306 -0.52 7.18 -8.05
C LYS A 306 -0.90 7.75 -9.41
N LEU A 307 -0.14 8.70 -9.89
CA LEU A 307 -0.33 9.29 -11.20
C LEU A 307 0.84 8.94 -12.11
N LEU A 308 0.55 8.74 -13.38
CA LEU A 308 1.53 8.43 -14.41
C LEU A 308 1.49 9.48 -15.51
N ARG A 309 2.67 9.76 -16.06
CA ARG A 309 2.87 10.50 -17.28
C ARG A 309 3.69 9.66 -18.23
N GLU A 310 3.17 9.39 -19.40
CA GLU A 310 3.88 8.76 -20.50
C GLU A 310 4.56 9.84 -21.37
N ARG A 311 5.69 9.46 -21.99
CA ARG A 311 6.43 10.36 -22.87
C ARG A 311 5.75 10.52 -24.22
#